data_2a6e2ff8a8bc412a484a247e93ad0472
#
_entry.id   2a6e2ff8a8bc412a484a247e93ad0472
#
_cell.length_a   1.000
_cell.length_b   1.000
_cell.length_c   1.000
_cell.angle_alpha   90.00
_cell.angle_beta   90.00
_cell.angle_gamma   90.00
#
_symmetry.space_group_name_H-M   'P 1'
#
loop_
_entity.id
_entity.type
_entity.pdbx_description
1 polymer ?
#
loop_
_entity_poly.entity_id
_entity_poly.type
_entity_poly.pdbx_seq_one_letter_code
_entity_poly.pdbx_strand_id
1 'polypeptide(L)'
;MKPIHIIVDVIFFGVIGFMVLCAVWNAIDIKSGYQYPLFGLRTTVIVSQSMASVNDANDYITEDMKQIQKYDVITTKDYKSFDDVEIYDVATYYSASKELVCHRVIDKYEDGGKQYVVFRGDANNVDDAPVCFELLRGKVVKVTPKVGHVVAFIQSPYLFIAIFGTLFFVFLGTFIVTYKKDKKQTNENQEAPQEEAFEAPMDERTPEDTINEEKQTENEKE
;
A
#
# COMPACT_ATOMS: atom_id res chain seq x y z
N MET A 1 24.32 -10.77 -17.89
CA MET A 1 23.24 -10.97 -16.89
C MET A 1 22.06 -11.65 -17.56
N LYS A 2 21.56 -12.77 -17.01
CA LYS A 2 20.43 -13.48 -17.64
C LYS A 2 19.17 -12.60 -17.51
N PRO A 3 18.34 -12.48 -18.56
CA PRO A 3 17.18 -11.56 -18.57
C PRO A 3 16.20 -11.78 -17.41
N ILE A 4 16.19 -12.98 -16.83
CA ILE A 4 15.31 -13.35 -15.73
C ILE A 4 15.61 -12.58 -14.42
N HIS A 5 16.89 -12.23 -14.15
CA HIS A 5 17.27 -11.47 -12.95
C HIS A 5 16.79 -10.03 -13.05
N ILE A 6 16.90 -9.42 -14.23
CA ILE A 6 16.42 -8.05 -14.47
C ILE A 6 14.91 -7.99 -14.25
N ILE A 7 14.16 -8.98 -14.74
CA ILE A 7 12.70 -9.03 -14.54
C ILE A 7 12.36 -9.16 -13.06
N VAL A 8 13.05 -10.02 -12.32
CA VAL A 8 12.82 -10.21 -10.87
C VAL A 8 13.13 -8.92 -10.11
N ASP A 9 14.24 -8.25 -10.41
CA ASP A 9 14.61 -6.99 -9.78
C ASP A 9 13.59 -5.88 -10.08
N VAL A 10 13.14 -5.75 -11.32
CA VAL A 10 12.12 -4.77 -11.71
C VAL A 10 10.80 -5.00 -10.97
N ILE A 11 10.35 -6.25 -10.89
CA ILE A 11 9.13 -6.60 -10.14
C ILE A 11 9.32 -6.27 -8.65
N PHE A 12 10.45 -6.64 -8.06
CA PHE A 12 10.76 -6.41 -6.65
C PHE A 12 10.75 -4.92 -6.30
N PHE A 13 11.49 -4.10 -7.05
CA PHE A 13 11.50 -2.65 -6.83
C PHE A 13 10.16 -1.99 -7.15
N GLY A 14 9.43 -2.51 -8.13
CA GLY A 14 8.06 -2.05 -8.45
C GLY A 14 7.09 -2.28 -7.30
N VAL A 15 7.14 -3.46 -6.67
CA VAL A 15 6.31 -3.79 -5.49
C VAL A 15 6.70 -2.93 -4.30
N ILE A 16 8.00 -2.74 -4.03
CA ILE A 16 8.46 -1.85 -2.96
C ILE A 16 7.97 -0.41 -3.20
N GLY A 17 8.15 0.12 -4.41
CA GLY A 17 7.69 1.47 -4.76
C GLY A 17 6.19 1.65 -4.58
N PHE A 18 5.39 0.68 -5.01
CA PHE A 18 3.94 0.68 -4.81
C PHE A 18 3.56 0.66 -3.32
N MET A 19 4.25 -0.16 -2.51
CA MET A 19 3.98 -0.23 -1.07
C MET A 19 4.35 1.07 -0.35
N VAL A 20 5.46 1.72 -0.72
CA VAL A 20 5.82 3.03 -0.18
C VAL A 20 4.77 4.07 -0.54
N LEU A 21 4.27 4.08 -1.78
CA LEU A 21 3.17 4.95 -2.20
C LEU A 21 1.90 4.71 -1.37
N CYS A 22 1.52 3.45 -1.14
CA CYS A 22 0.38 3.10 -0.30
C CYS A 22 0.58 3.55 1.16
N ALA A 23 1.78 3.39 1.72
CA ALA A 23 2.10 3.82 3.08
C ALA A 23 2.06 5.35 3.23
N VAL A 24 2.60 6.09 2.25
CA VAL A 24 2.54 7.56 2.21
C VAL A 24 1.09 8.03 2.06
N TRP A 25 0.31 7.42 1.18
CA TRP A 25 -1.10 7.73 1.01
C TRP A 25 -1.88 7.51 2.32
N ASN A 26 -1.67 6.37 2.98
CA ASN A 26 -2.30 6.07 4.27
C ASN A 26 -1.91 7.08 5.36
N ALA A 27 -0.64 7.49 5.42
CA ALA A 27 -0.17 8.50 6.37
C ALA A 27 -0.77 9.90 6.11
N ILE A 28 -0.99 10.26 4.84
CA ILE A 28 -1.66 11.52 4.45
C ILE A 28 -3.14 11.45 4.83
N ASP A 29 -3.81 10.34 4.57
CA ASP A 29 -5.23 10.14 4.85
C ASP A 29 -5.51 10.19 6.37
N ILE A 30 -4.69 9.53 7.19
CA ILE A 30 -4.78 9.62 8.65
C ILE A 30 -4.54 11.06 9.15
N LYS A 31 -3.53 11.78 8.62
CA LYS A 31 -3.25 13.17 9.02
C LYS A 31 -4.35 14.13 8.60
N SER A 32 -4.99 13.91 7.47
CA SER A 32 -6.09 14.72 6.97
C SER A 32 -7.42 14.41 7.67
N GLY A 33 -7.46 13.41 8.56
CA GLY A 33 -8.66 13.00 9.28
C GLY A 33 -9.74 12.46 8.34
N TYR A 34 -9.38 11.73 7.30
CA TYR A 34 -10.31 11.21 6.28
C TYR A 34 -11.14 12.32 5.59
N GLN A 35 -10.54 13.49 5.39
CA GLN A 35 -11.26 14.68 4.92
C GLN A 35 -11.54 14.71 3.41
N TYR A 36 -10.90 13.86 2.61
CA TYR A 36 -11.07 13.89 1.16
C TYR A 36 -12.20 12.97 0.71
N PRO A 37 -13.37 13.53 0.34
CA PRO A 37 -14.46 12.73 -0.20
C PRO A 37 -14.11 12.28 -1.62
N LEU A 38 -14.27 11.00 -1.89
CA LEU A 38 -14.22 10.49 -3.26
C LEU A 38 -15.62 10.64 -3.87
N PHE A 39 -15.76 11.48 -4.91
CA PHE A 39 -17.06 11.80 -5.52
C PHE A 39 -18.12 12.33 -4.53
N GLY A 40 -17.69 13.07 -3.49
CA GLY A 40 -18.61 13.60 -2.46
C GLY A 40 -19.08 12.57 -1.43
N LEU A 41 -18.52 11.39 -1.44
CA LEU A 41 -18.80 10.31 -0.49
C LEU A 41 -17.56 9.99 0.33
N ARG A 42 -17.73 9.72 1.63
CA ARG A 42 -16.69 9.21 2.52
C ARG A 42 -17.05 7.82 2.99
N THR A 43 -16.06 6.98 3.15
CA THR A 43 -16.24 5.61 3.61
C THR A 43 -15.42 5.39 4.87
N THR A 44 -16.07 4.90 5.93
CA THR A 44 -15.44 4.70 7.25
C THR A 44 -15.85 3.35 7.84
N VAL A 45 -14.92 2.70 8.53
CA VAL A 45 -15.18 1.47 9.29
C VAL A 45 -15.62 1.83 10.69
N ILE A 46 -16.73 1.26 11.17
CA ILE A 46 -17.20 1.43 12.55
C ILE A 46 -16.36 0.55 13.47
N VAL A 47 -15.75 1.17 14.48
CA VAL A 47 -14.87 0.50 15.45
C VAL A 47 -15.48 0.36 16.85
N SER A 48 -16.55 1.10 17.15
CA SER A 48 -17.28 1.08 18.42
C SER A 48 -18.59 0.28 18.33
N GLN A 49 -19.23 0.06 19.46
CA GLN A 49 -20.53 -0.61 19.55
C GLN A 49 -21.67 0.35 19.96
N SER A 50 -21.43 1.65 19.98
CA SER A 50 -22.40 2.65 20.41
C SER A 50 -23.68 2.71 19.56
N MET A 51 -23.66 2.12 18.35
CA MET A 51 -24.79 2.03 17.43
C MET A 51 -25.26 0.57 17.21
N ALA A 52 -24.72 -0.40 17.97
CA ALA A 52 -24.89 -1.83 17.69
C ALA A 52 -26.13 -2.47 18.34
N SER A 53 -26.74 -1.80 19.29
CA SER A 53 -27.95 -2.21 20.01
C SER A 53 -28.81 -1.00 20.34
N VAL A 54 -30.03 -1.24 20.77
CA VAL A 54 -30.94 -0.19 21.25
C VAL A 54 -30.93 -0.20 22.78
N ASN A 55 -30.69 0.95 23.39
CA ASN A 55 -30.85 1.14 24.81
C ASN A 55 -32.32 1.44 25.14
N ASP A 56 -32.84 0.95 26.26
CA ASP A 56 -34.23 1.16 26.67
C ASP A 56 -34.62 2.66 26.84
N ALA A 57 -33.63 3.52 27.01
CA ALA A 57 -33.85 4.97 27.07
C ALA A 57 -34.10 5.60 25.67
N ASN A 58 -33.98 4.84 24.59
CA ASN A 58 -34.11 5.31 23.22
C ASN A 58 -35.41 4.78 22.58
N ASP A 59 -36.53 5.10 23.16
CA ASP A 59 -37.89 4.65 22.76
C ASP A 59 -38.34 5.17 21.38
N TYR A 60 -37.62 6.18 20.83
CA TYR A 60 -37.82 6.70 19.47
C TYR A 60 -37.27 5.77 18.36
N ILE A 61 -36.45 4.78 18.72
CA ILE A 61 -35.87 3.85 17.73
C ILE A 61 -36.88 2.76 17.41
N THR A 62 -37.29 2.69 16.16
CA THR A 62 -38.22 1.71 15.65
C THR A 62 -37.51 0.51 15.03
N GLU A 63 -38.20 -0.64 14.84
CA GLU A 63 -37.62 -1.89 14.30
C GLU A 63 -37.07 -1.75 12.88
N ASP A 64 -37.57 -0.79 12.10
CA ASP A 64 -37.07 -0.49 10.75
C ASP A 64 -35.77 0.30 10.75
N MET A 65 -35.40 0.94 11.87
CA MET A 65 -34.15 1.65 12.06
C MET A 65 -33.01 0.66 12.31
N LYS A 66 -32.24 0.37 11.24
CA LYS A 66 -31.13 -0.60 11.30
C LYS A 66 -30.04 -0.13 12.24
N GLN A 67 -29.59 -1.06 13.09
CA GLN A 67 -28.43 -0.89 13.95
C GLN A 67 -27.15 -1.07 13.13
N ILE A 68 -26.11 -0.32 13.48
CA ILE A 68 -24.81 -0.36 12.83
C ILE A 68 -23.83 -1.12 13.74
N GLN A 69 -23.35 -2.24 13.25
CA GLN A 69 -22.48 -3.13 14.03
C GLN A 69 -21.01 -2.72 13.91
N LYS A 70 -20.23 -3.12 14.91
CA LYS A 70 -18.78 -3.02 14.81
C LYS A 70 -18.28 -3.77 13.57
N TYR A 71 -17.34 -3.15 12.84
CA TYR A 71 -16.80 -3.60 11.56
C TYR A 71 -17.79 -3.51 10.38
N ASP A 72 -18.91 -2.83 10.54
CA ASP A 72 -19.66 -2.37 9.37
C ASP A 72 -18.91 -1.21 8.71
N VAL A 73 -19.04 -1.11 7.40
CA VAL A 73 -18.53 0.02 6.61
C VAL A 73 -19.69 0.93 6.31
N ILE A 74 -19.60 2.17 6.74
CA ILE A 74 -20.57 3.22 6.43
C ILE A 74 -20.05 4.08 5.28
N THR A 75 -20.98 4.52 4.43
CA THR A 75 -20.73 5.55 3.43
C THR A 75 -21.54 6.79 3.82
N THR A 76 -20.86 7.93 3.94
CA THR A 76 -21.49 9.20 4.32
C THR A 76 -21.46 10.18 3.16
N LYS A 77 -22.45 11.07 3.10
CA LYS A 77 -22.56 12.16 2.16
C LYS A 77 -22.71 13.47 2.95
N ASP A 78 -21.96 14.49 2.54
CA ASP A 78 -21.99 15.80 3.20
C ASP A 78 -23.38 16.41 3.16
N TYR A 79 -23.79 17.05 4.27
CA TYR A 79 -24.92 17.95 4.27
C TYR A 79 -24.58 19.22 3.47
N LYS A 80 -25.51 19.74 2.71
CA LYS A 80 -25.33 20.98 1.96
C LYS A 80 -25.69 22.21 2.82
N SER A 81 -26.63 22.04 3.72
CA SER A 81 -27.11 23.07 4.64
C SER A 81 -27.55 22.45 5.98
N PHE A 82 -27.72 23.30 7.00
CA PHE A 82 -28.24 22.87 8.28
C PHE A 82 -29.69 22.38 8.18
N ASP A 83 -30.47 22.92 7.25
CA ASP A 83 -31.85 22.52 7.03
C ASP A 83 -31.97 21.06 6.54
N ASP A 84 -30.92 20.55 5.85
CA ASP A 84 -30.90 19.18 5.37
C ASP A 84 -30.68 18.13 6.48
N VAL A 85 -30.34 18.59 7.71
CA VAL A 85 -30.21 17.71 8.87
C VAL A 85 -31.60 17.36 9.38
N GLU A 86 -31.95 16.09 9.34
CA GLU A 86 -33.22 15.57 9.84
C GLU A 86 -33.02 14.90 11.21
N ILE A 87 -34.04 15.01 12.07
CA ILE A 87 -34.07 14.30 13.35
C ILE A 87 -34.08 12.79 13.04
N TYR A 88 -33.30 12.03 13.78
CA TYR A 88 -33.04 10.59 13.63
C TYR A 88 -32.13 10.18 12.44
N ASP A 89 -31.59 11.15 11.71
CA ASP A 89 -30.49 10.86 10.79
C ASP A 89 -29.31 10.21 11.54
N VAL A 90 -28.69 9.22 10.95
CA VAL A 90 -27.39 8.76 11.42
C VAL A 90 -26.31 9.54 10.68
N ALA A 91 -25.46 10.24 11.44
CA ALA A 91 -24.43 11.08 10.84
C ALA A 91 -23.08 10.93 11.56
N THR A 92 -22.05 11.40 10.89
CA THR A 92 -20.68 11.44 11.45
C THR A 92 -20.28 12.88 11.74
N TYR A 93 -19.53 13.06 12.82
CA TYR A 93 -19.00 14.36 13.24
C TYR A 93 -17.66 14.19 13.96
N TYR A 94 -16.90 15.26 14.10
CA TYR A 94 -15.72 15.28 14.97
C TYR A 94 -16.08 15.71 16.38
N SER A 95 -15.72 14.86 17.35
CA SER A 95 -15.82 15.18 18.77
C SER A 95 -14.78 16.25 19.17
N ALA A 96 -14.90 16.77 20.41
CA ALA A 96 -13.90 17.68 20.97
C ALA A 96 -12.48 17.08 21.03
N SER A 97 -12.36 15.76 21.14
CA SER A 97 -11.09 15.02 21.08
C SER A 97 -10.58 14.80 19.64
N LYS A 98 -11.28 15.34 18.64
CA LYS A 98 -11.00 15.17 17.20
C LYS A 98 -11.16 13.72 16.71
N GLU A 99 -11.91 12.92 17.41
CA GLU A 99 -12.28 11.59 17.00
C GLU A 99 -13.52 11.63 16.11
N LEU A 100 -13.55 10.82 15.07
CA LEU A 100 -14.73 10.68 14.22
C LEU A 100 -15.75 9.79 14.92
N VAL A 101 -16.90 10.35 15.25
CA VAL A 101 -18.01 9.69 15.91
C VAL A 101 -19.17 9.50 14.92
N CYS A 102 -19.86 8.37 15.03
CA CYS A 102 -21.06 8.07 14.24
C CYS A 102 -22.22 7.80 15.19
N HIS A 103 -23.16 8.73 15.28
CA HIS A 103 -24.32 8.64 16.15
C HIS A 103 -25.58 9.16 15.45
N ARG A 104 -26.72 9.04 16.13
CA ARG A 104 -28.03 9.46 15.63
C ARG A 104 -28.34 10.89 16.08
N VAL A 105 -28.90 11.71 15.20
CA VAL A 105 -29.38 13.04 15.49
C VAL A 105 -30.61 12.94 16.37
N ILE A 106 -30.59 13.60 17.55
CA ILE A 106 -31.72 13.65 18.50
C ILE A 106 -32.39 15.00 18.48
N ASP A 107 -31.61 16.06 18.32
CA ASP A 107 -32.10 17.42 18.28
C ASP A 107 -31.20 18.32 17.42
N LYS A 108 -31.75 19.44 16.96
CA LYS A 108 -30.99 20.50 16.31
C LYS A 108 -31.59 21.88 16.68
N TYR A 109 -30.73 22.86 16.92
CA TYR A 109 -31.16 24.20 17.29
C TYR A 109 -30.12 25.25 16.87
N GLU A 110 -30.56 26.51 16.89
CA GLU A 110 -29.68 27.65 16.69
C GLU A 110 -29.57 28.46 17.98
N ASP A 111 -28.36 28.83 18.35
CA ASP A 111 -28.10 29.69 19.51
C ASP A 111 -26.95 30.66 19.21
N GLY A 112 -27.17 31.93 19.47
CA GLY A 112 -26.18 32.99 19.25
C GLY A 112 -25.67 33.09 17.81
N GLY A 113 -26.48 32.72 16.80
CA GLY A 113 -26.11 32.71 15.39
C GLY A 113 -25.25 31.52 14.98
N LYS A 114 -25.10 30.53 15.84
CA LYS A 114 -24.44 29.25 15.56
C LYS A 114 -25.46 28.13 15.53
N GLN A 115 -25.20 27.16 14.68
CA GLN A 115 -26.05 26.00 14.45
C GLN A 115 -25.48 24.77 15.17
N TYR A 116 -26.29 24.13 15.98
CA TYR A 116 -25.91 22.98 16.80
C TYR A 116 -26.78 21.79 16.52
N VAL A 117 -26.15 20.60 16.58
CA VAL A 117 -26.82 19.30 16.46
C VAL A 117 -26.48 18.48 17.69
N VAL A 118 -27.48 17.87 18.30
CA VAL A 118 -27.33 16.95 19.43
C VAL A 118 -27.41 15.53 18.92
N PHE A 119 -26.48 14.69 19.35
CA PHE A 119 -26.38 13.29 18.95
C PHE A 119 -26.55 12.37 20.14
N ARG A 120 -26.94 11.13 19.86
CA ARG A 120 -26.90 10.02 20.82
C ARG A 120 -26.60 8.72 20.07
N GLY A 121 -25.72 7.89 20.65
CA GLY A 121 -25.54 6.53 20.17
C GLY A 121 -26.75 5.67 20.52
N ASP A 122 -27.18 4.81 19.61
CA ASP A 122 -28.37 3.97 19.81
C ASP A 122 -28.25 3.07 21.06
N ALA A 123 -27.03 2.67 21.42
CA ALA A 123 -26.72 1.89 22.61
C ALA A 123 -26.46 2.76 23.87
N ASN A 124 -26.43 4.08 23.76
CA ASN A 124 -26.13 4.98 24.86
C ASN A 124 -27.42 5.44 25.54
N ASN A 125 -27.32 5.81 26.83
CA ASN A 125 -28.44 6.35 27.63
C ASN A 125 -28.32 7.86 27.87
N VAL A 126 -27.31 8.51 27.28
CA VAL A 126 -27.02 9.96 27.44
C VAL A 126 -26.74 10.58 26.08
N ASP A 127 -27.14 11.85 25.95
CA ASP A 127 -26.80 12.65 24.78
C ASP A 127 -25.34 13.03 24.76
N ASP A 128 -24.79 13.15 23.56
CA ASP A 128 -23.50 13.79 23.36
C ASP A 128 -23.61 15.32 23.60
N ALA A 129 -22.48 15.95 23.92
CA ALA A 129 -22.41 17.39 23.96
C ALA A 129 -22.83 17.98 22.60
N PRO A 130 -23.54 19.11 22.57
CA PRO A 130 -23.95 19.74 21.31
C PRO A 130 -22.77 20.00 20.38
N VAL A 131 -22.91 19.61 19.13
CA VAL A 131 -21.87 19.68 18.09
C VAL A 131 -22.21 20.80 17.12
N CYS A 132 -21.27 21.70 16.86
CA CYS A 132 -21.45 22.75 15.87
C CYS A 132 -21.59 22.12 14.48
N PHE A 133 -22.52 22.60 13.64
CA PHE A 133 -22.80 22.06 12.30
C PHE A 133 -21.55 21.94 11.44
N GLU A 134 -20.61 22.87 11.56
CA GLU A 134 -19.32 22.86 10.83
C GLU A 134 -18.46 21.61 11.11
N LEU A 135 -18.66 20.95 12.26
CA LEU A 135 -17.95 19.73 12.63
C LEU A 135 -18.59 18.46 12.08
N LEU A 136 -19.78 18.55 11.49
CA LEU A 136 -20.44 17.42 10.83
C LEU A 136 -19.64 16.98 9.60
N ARG A 137 -19.63 15.68 9.36
CA ARG A 137 -18.92 15.04 8.23
C ARG A 137 -19.84 14.29 7.30
N GLY A 138 -21.12 14.32 7.56
CA GLY A 138 -22.17 13.89 6.65
C GLY A 138 -23.11 12.83 7.20
N LYS A 139 -24.27 12.70 6.52
CA LYS A 139 -25.31 11.71 6.75
C LYS A 139 -24.88 10.34 6.24
N VAL A 140 -25.12 9.30 6.98
CA VAL A 140 -24.92 7.91 6.54
C VAL A 140 -25.98 7.58 5.49
N VAL A 141 -25.52 7.31 4.26
CA VAL A 141 -26.40 6.97 3.13
C VAL A 141 -26.38 5.48 2.81
N LYS A 142 -25.35 4.76 3.25
CA LYS A 142 -25.23 3.32 3.05
C LYS A 142 -24.47 2.67 4.19
N VAL A 143 -24.94 1.49 4.61
CA VAL A 143 -24.24 0.60 5.54
C VAL A 143 -23.94 -0.70 4.80
N THR A 144 -22.68 -1.12 4.81
CA THR A 144 -22.23 -2.39 4.22
C THR A 144 -21.75 -3.29 5.36
N PRO A 145 -22.54 -4.31 5.73
CA PRO A 145 -22.26 -5.10 6.92
C PRO A 145 -21.02 -5.98 6.76
N LYS A 146 -20.26 -6.12 7.85
CA LYS A 146 -19.13 -7.07 8.04
C LYS A 146 -17.94 -6.94 7.10
N VAL A 147 -17.94 -6.01 6.16
CA VAL A 147 -16.81 -5.80 5.22
C VAL A 147 -15.62 -5.14 5.91
N GLY A 148 -15.86 -4.45 7.02
CA GLY A 148 -14.82 -3.76 7.79
C GLY A 148 -13.74 -4.69 8.33
N HIS A 149 -14.03 -5.97 8.58
CA HIS A 149 -12.99 -6.95 8.94
C HIS A 149 -11.93 -7.11 7.85
N VAL A 150 -12.36 -7.15 6.58
CA VAL A 150 -11.45 -7.25 5.43
C VAL A 150 -10.66 -5.95 5.28
N VAL A 151 -11.34 -4.80 5.41
CA VAL A 151 -10.68 -3.49 5.36
C VAL A 151 -9.66 -3.34 6.49
N ALA A 152 -10.03 -3.67 7.72
CA ALA A 152 -9.13 -3.65 8.88
C ALA A 152 -7.94 -4.61 8.71
N PHE A 153 -8.16 -5.78 8.12
CA PHE A 153 -7.09 -6.74 7.81
C PHE A 153 -6.12 -6.18 6.76
N ILE A 154 -6.65 -5.60 5.68
CA ILE A 154 -5.84 -4.98 4.62
C ILE A 154 -5.04 -3.77 5.15
N GLN A 155 -5.63 -2.99 6.06
CA GLN A 155 -4.98 -1.84 6.70
C GLN A 155 -4.04 -2.25 7.85
N SER A 156 -4.02 -3.52 8.22
CA SER A 156 -3.18 -4.02 9.31
C SER A 156 -1.69 -3.95 8.94
N PRO A 157 -0.84 -3.35 9.79
CA PRO A 157 0.61 -3.35 9.58
C PRO A 157 1.20 -4.77 9.54
N TYR A 158 0.55 -5.74 10.17
CA TYR A 158 0.98 -7.14 10.17
C TYR A 158 0.89 -7.80 8.80
N LEU A 159 -0.11 -7.42 7.98
CA LEU A 159 -0.20 -7.89 6.59
C LEU A 159 1.00 -7.42 5.77
N PHE A 160 1.37 -6.16 5.92
CA PHE A 160 2.55 -5.60 5.25
C PHE A 160 3.82 -6.30 5.70
N ILE A 161 4.02 -6.53 7.00
CA ILE A 161 5.17 -7.27 7.55
C ILE A 161 5.21 -8.69 6.99
N ALA A 162 4.08 -9.39 6.91
CA ALA A 162 4.01 -10.74 6.37
C ALA A 162 4.37 -10.79 4.88
N ILE A 163 3.85 -9.87 4.08
CA ILE A 163 4.17 -9.77 2.64
C ILE A 163 5.65 -9.44 2.44
N PHE A 164 6.17 -8.42 3.16
CA PHE A 164 7.59 -8.05 3.08
C PHE A 164 8.50 -9.17 3.52
N GLY A 165 8.19 -9.82 4.64
CA GLY A 165 8.95 -10.96 5.14
C GLY A 165 9.03 -12.08 4.09
N THR A 166 7.89 -12.43 3.50
CA THR A 166 7.84 -13.49 2.47
C THR A 166 8.66 -13.09 1.23
N LEU A 167 8.49 -11.87 0.72
CA LEU A 167 9.26 -11.39 -0.43
C LEU A 167 10.75 -11.31 -0.14
N PHE A 168 11.14 -10.88 1.06
CA PHE A 168 12.53 -10.84 1.48
C PHE A 168 13.15 -12.24 1.53
N PHE A 169 12.46 -13.23 2.08
CA PHE A 169 12.97 -14.61 2.12
C PHE A 169 13.07 -15.24 0.73
N VAL A 170 12.11 -14.97 -0.16
CA VAL A 170 12.19 -15.41 -1.56
C VAL A 170 13.39 -14.76 -2.26
N PHE A 171 13.57 -13.45 -2.08
CA PHE A 171 14.71 -12.73 -2.63
C PHE A 171 16.05 -13.27 -2.09
N LEU A 172 16.15 -13.45 -0.76
CA LEU A 172 17.35 -14.00 -0.14
C LEU A 172 17.66 -15.41 -0.64
N GLY A 173 16.65 -16.25 -0.79
CA GLY A 173 16.80 -17.60 -1.35
C GLY A 173 17.31 -17.58 -2.79
N THR A 174 16.71 -16.77 -3.66
CA THR A 174 17.16 -16.62 -5.05
C THR A 174 18.58 -16.04 -5.13
N PHE A 175 18.89 -15.06 -4.30
CA PHE A 175 20.23 -14.47 -4.22
C PHE A 175 21.30 -15.51 -3.83
N ILE A 176 21.04 -16.31 -2.78
CA ILE A 176 21.98 -17.36 -2.33
C ILE A 176 22.20 -18.42 -3.41
N VAL A 177 21.12 -18.86 -4.08
CA VAL A 177 21.22 -19.87 -5.15
C VAL A 177 22.03 -19.33 -6.32
N THR A 178 21.80 -18.08 -6.72
CA THR A 178 22.52 -17.44 -7.82
C THR A 178 24.00 -17.24 -7.47
N TYR A 179 24.29 -16.73 -6.28
CA TYR A 179 25.66 -16.52 -5.79
C TYR A 179 26.48 -17.84 -5.77
N LYS A 180 25.87 -18.93 -5.29
CA LYS A 180 26.52 -20.26 -5.31
C LYS A 180 26.77 -20.75 -6.72
N LYS A 181 25.88 -20.48 -7.67
CA LYS A 181 26.02 -20.90 -9.07
C LYS A 181 27.12 -20.14 -9.78
N ASP A 182 27.21 -18.83 -9.56
CA ASP A 182 28.26 -17.99 -10.15
C ASP A 182 29.65 -18.39 -9.61
N LYS A 183 29.77 -18.66 -8.30
CA LYS A 183 31.00 -19.11 -7.69
C LYS A 183 31.46 -20.47 -8.22
N LYS A 184 30.52 -21.39 -8.52
CA LYS A 184 30.85 -22.69 -9.11
C LYS A 184 31.36 -22.55 -10.55
N GLN A 185 30.73 -21.69 -11.36
CA GLN A 185 31.21 -21.43 -12.74
C GLN A 185 32.58 -20.74 -12.78
N THR A 186 32.88 -19.87 -11.82
CA THR A 186 34.20 -19.22 -11.73
C THR A 186 35.31 -20.22 -11.38
N ASN A 187 35.04 -21.16 -10.48
CA ASN A 187 35.99 -22.19 -10.11
C ASN A 187 36.21 -23.20 -11.26
N GLU A 188 35.16 -23.60 -11.97
CA GLU A 188 35.28 -24.51 -13.13
C GLU A 188 36.06 -23.87 -14.29
N ASN A 189 35.95 -22.55 -14.49
CA ASN A 189 36.74 -21.83 -15.49
C ASN A 189 38.20 -21.58 -15.07
N GLN A 190 38.54 -21.69 -13.78
CA GLN A 190 39.92 -21.59 -13.29
C GLN A 190 40.61 -22.94 -13.23
N GLU A 191 39.87 -24.06 -13.23
CA GLU A 191 40.40 -25.41 -13.25
C GLU A 191 40.49 -26.00 -14.67
N ALA A 192 40.02 -25.30 -15.72
CA ALA A 192 40.26 -25.72 -17.09
C ALA A 192 41.78 -25.69 -17.34
N PRO A 193 42.41 -26.83 -17.72
CA PRO A 193 43.84 -26.88 -18.02
C PRO A 193 44.14 -25.83 -19.09
N GLN A 194 45.14 -24.99 -18.86
CA GLN A 194 45.79 -24.25 -19.94
C GLN A 194 46.31 -25.33 -20.88
N GLU A 195 45.63 -25.57 -21.99
CA GLU A 195 46.14 -26.31 -23.12
C GLU A 195 47.48 -25.65 -23.45
N GLU A 196 48.59 -26.44 -23.24
CA GLU A 196 49.93 -26.05 -23.58
C GLU A 196 49.91 -25.44 -24.98
N ALA A 197 50.30 -24.18 -25.07
CA ALA A 197 50.59 -23.55 -26.33
C ALA A 197 51.63 -24.47 -27.00
N PHE A 198 51.21 -25.22 -28.02
CA PHE A 198 52.07 -26.01 -28.88
C PHE A 198 53.10 -25.04 -29.49
N GLU A 199 54.31 -25.03 -28.89
CA GLU A 199 55.44 -24.36 -29.47
C GLU A 199 55.69 -25.03 -30.82
N ALA A 200 55.39 -24.36 -31.92
CA ALA A 200 55.81 -24.66 -33.23
C ALA A 200 57.38 -24.70 -33.23
N PRO A 201 58.01 -25.72 -33.79
CA PRO A 201 59.45 -25.76 -33.82
C PRO A 201 60.04 -24.57 -34.57
N MET A 202 60.90 -23.80 -33.90
CA MET A 202 61.65 -22.71 -34.52
C MET A 202 62.48 -23.29 -35.67
N ASP A 203 62.21 -22.80 -36.88
CA ASP A 203 63.00 -23.02 -38.07
C ASP A 203 64.40 -22.41 -37.84
N GLU A 204 65.42 -23.29 -37.61
CA GLU A 204 66.80 -22.90 -37.51
C GLU A 204 67.37 -22.55 -38.90
N ARG A 205 66.88 -21.44 -39.48
CA ARG A 205 67.62 -20.87 -40.64
C ARG A 205 68.56 -19.76 -40.12
N THR A 206 69.84 -20.02 -40.33
CA THR A 206 70.87 -19.05 -40.03
C THR A 206 70.82 -17.86 -40.99
N PRO A 207 71.31 -16.68 -40.63
CA PRO A 207 71.25 -15.45 -41.49
C PRO A 207 72.09 -15.57 -42.79
N GLU A 208 72.83 -16.62 -42.97
CA GLU A 208 73.67 -16.86 -44.21
C GLU A 208 72.82 -17.39 -45.39
N ASP A 209 71.71 -18.03 -45.14
CA ASP A 209 70.90 -18.67 -46.23
C ASP A 209 70.04 -17.62 -46.96
N THR A 210 69.68 -16.49 -46.31
CA THR A 210 68.91 -15.42 -46.92
C THR A 210 69.72 -14.53 -47.90
N ILE A 211 71.02 -14.45 -47.73
CA ILE A 211 71.91 -13.65 -48.60
C ILE A 211 72.15 -14.29 -49.93
N ASN A 212 72.09 -15.63 -49.99
CA ASN A 212 72.34 -16.40 -51.24
C ASN A 212 71.09 -16.44 -52.18
N GLU A 213 69.89 -16.36 -51.69
CA GLU A 213 68.68 -16.31 -52.53
C GLU A 213 68.49 -14.93 -53.22
N GLU A 214 68.85 -13.81 -52.53
CA GLU A 214 68.76 -12.46 -53.16
C GLU A 214 69.80 -12.29 -54.31
N LYS A 215 70.95 -12.95 -54.22
CA LYS A 215 71.95 -12.85 -55.30
C LYS A 215 71.64 -13.70 -56.53
N GLN A 216 70.80 -14.72 -56.43
CA GLN A 216 70.34 -15.48 -57.58
C GLN A 216 69.24 -14.90 -58.38
N THR A 217 68.36 -14.08 -57.70
CA THR A 217 67.23 -13.40 -58.38
C THR A 217 67.68 -12.14 -59.13
N GLU A 218 68.84 -11.54 -58.82
CA GLU A 218 69.35 -10.36 -59.49
C GLU A 218 70.13 -10.68 -60.82
N ASN A 219 70.60 -11.94 -60.97
CA ASN A 219 71.32 -12.40 -62.18
C ASN A 219 70.46 -12.97 -63.31
N GLU A 220 69.09 -13.09 -63.07
CA GLU A 220 68.19 -13.57 -64.13
C GLU A 220 67.40 -12.39 -64.82
N LYS A 221 67.79 -11.15 -64.55
CA LYS A 221 67.10 -9.94 -65.12
C LYS A 221 68.06 -9.02 -65.90
N GLU A 222 69.15 -9.51 -66.51
CA GLU A 222 69.90 -8.81 -67.57
C GLU A 222 69.85 -9.54 -68.90
#